data_2639a3c516d23193e9be12e713e8cbf0
#
_entry.id   2639a3c516d23193e9be12e713e8cbf0
#
_cell.length_a   1.000
_cell.length_b   1.000
_cell.length_c   1.000
_cell.angle_alpha   90.00
_cell.angle_beta   90.00
_cell.angle_gamma   90.00
#
_symmetry.space_group_name_H-M   'P 1'
#
loop_
_entity.id
_entity.type
_entity.pdbx_description
1 polymer ?
#
loop_
_entity_poly.entity_id
_entity_poly.type
_entity_poly.pdbx_seq_one_letter_code
_entity_poly.pdbx_strand_id
1 'polypeptide(L)'
;GLRKNPDGKRLQEILPPELYARWVPLKERYVGKDDDINGWRPIFAAAVLYEVALRKRGFETTGVIWPTVEKLARKSKLEVTEPTVSVKVEKPRDAIKEFKNAPLDDLDCFAKTIERLESDLDLMRVRANAWAVGDVAQLRQLAPVDNASACIAVVMNAQVMQDRGYTDWPARRAEAWLAAVEQALARNV
;
A
#
# COMPACT_ATOMS: atom_id res chain seq x y z
N GLY A 1 -6.75 2.13 19.36
CA GLY A 1 -6.48 1.18 18.25
C GLY A 1 -5.09 1.39 17.65
N LEU A 2 -4.67 0.50 16.75
CA LEU A 2 -3.36 0.57 16.06
C LEU A 2 -3.16 1.83 15.23
N ARG A 3 -4.25 2.47 14.80
CA ARG A 3 -4.21 3.65 13.92
C ARG A 3 -3.85 4.93 14.66
N LYS A 4 -4.15 5.04 15.96
CA LYS A 4 -3.89 6.27 16.73
C LYS A 4 -2.43 6.42 17.09
N ASN A 5 -1.96 7.66 17.16
CA ASN A 5 -0.64 7.96 17.68
C ASN A 5 -0.52 7.49 19.13
N PRO A 6 0.56 6.80 19.52
CA PRO A 6 0.70 6.24 20.85
C PRO A 6 0.84 7.33 21.93
N ASP A 7 1.37 8.49 21.58
CA ASP A 7 1.56 9.65 22.47
C ASP A 7 0.37 10.63 22.46
N GLY A 8 -0.69 10.31 21.70
CA GLY A 8 -1.88 11.15 21.57
C GLY A 8 -1.73 12.40 20.73
N LYS A 9 -0.54 12.65 20.16
CA LYS A 9 -0.30 13.81 19.30
C LYS A 9 -1.13 13.77 18.03
N ARG A 10 -1.43 14.94 17.53
CA ARG A 10 -2.17 15.13 16.27
C ARG A 10 -1.19 15.33 15.12
N LEU A 11 -1.66 15.11 13.88
CA LEU A 11 -0.83 15.31 12.68
C LEU A 11 -0.21 16.70 12.60
N GLN A 12 -0.91 17.74 13.06
CA GLN A 12 -0.39 19.10 13.10
C GLN A 12 0.86 19.25 13.97
N GLU A 13 1.01 18.41 14.98
CA GLU A 13 2.14 18.44 15.93
C GLU A 13 3.30 17.54 15.48
N ILE A 14 3.03 16.62 14.53
CA ILE A 14 3.99 15.62 14.08
C ILE A 14 4.58 15.98 12.72
N LEU A 15 3.72 16.49 11.82
CA LEU A 15 4.13 16.79 10.45
C LEU A 15 4.87 18.13 10.37
N PRO A 16 5.86 18.25 9.47
CA PRO A 16 6.38 19.56 9.10
C PRO A 16 5.25 20.51 8.67
N PRO A 17 5.31 21.80 9.01
CA PRO A 17 4.22 22.75 8.74
C PRO A 17 3.78 22.79 7.27
N GLU A 18 4.73 22.74 6.34
CA GLU A 18 4.49 22.73 4.90
C GLU A 18 3.75 21.44 4.46
N LEU A 19 4.07 20.31 5.05
CA LEU A 19 3.41 19.04 4.74
C LEU A 19 1.98 19.00 5.32
N TYR A 20 1.79 19.53 6.52
CA TYR A 20 0.47 19.68 7.12
C TYR A 20 -0.41 20.66 6.31
N ALA A 21 0.16 21.76 5.81
CA ALA A 21 -0.57 22.69 4.95
C ALA A 21 -1.06 22.04 3.65
N ARG A 22 -0.32 21.07 3.09
CA ARG A 22 -0.74 20.29 1.92
C ARG A 22 -1.80 19.23 2.26
N TRP A 23 -1.72 18.64 3.46
CA TRP A 23 -2.69 17.66 3.96
C TRP A 23 -4.10 18.24 4.11
N VAL A 24 -4.22 19.44 4.71
CA VAL A 24 -5.52 20.03 5.08
C VAL A 24 -6.51 20.09 3.91
N PRO A 25 -6.19 20.70 2.75
CA PRO A 25 -7.15 20.79 1.63
C PRO A 25 -7.49 19.42 1.03
N LEU A 26 -6.57 18.47 1.01
CA LEU A 26 -6.84 17.12 0.52
C LEU A 26 -7.77 16.36 1.49
N LYS A 27 -7.51 16.47 2.79
CA LYS A 27 -8.37 15.89 3.83
C LYS A 27 -9.78 16.44 3.74
N GLU A 28 -9.95 17.76 3.64
CA GLU A 28 -11.26 18.39 3.50
C GLU A 28 -11.99 17.94 2.22
N ARG A 29 -11.28 17.86 1.11
CA ARG A 29 -11.83 17.44 -0.18
C ARG A 29 -12.30 15.99 -0.19
N TYR A 30 -11.50 15.08 0.38
CA TYR A 30 -11.73 13.64 0.24
C TYR A 30 -12.36 13.00 1.48
N VAL A 31 -11.95 13.38 2.68
CA VAL A 31 -12.46 12.81 3.93
C VAL A 31 -13.59 13.69 4.52
N GLY A 32 -13.51 15.00 4.30
CA GLY A 32 -14.48 15.96 4.81
C GLY A 32 -14.12 16.48 6.20
N LYS A 33 -15.16 16.77 6.99
CA LYS A 33 -15.00 17.42 8.31
C LYS A 33 -14.60 16.49 9.44
N ASP A 34 -14.48 15.18 9.20
CA ASP A 34 -14.04 14.23 10.20
C ASP A 34 -12.63 14.59 10.68
N ASP A 35 -12.53 14.87 11.98
CA ASP A 35 -11.29 15.32 12.61
C ASP A 35 -10.55 14.21 13.36
N ASP A 36 -11.16 13.06 13.54
CA ASP A 36 -10.57 11.90 14.20
C ASP A 36 -9.31 11.42 13.49
N ILE A 37 -9.27 11.51 12.15
CA ILE A 37 -8.13 11.11 11.32
C ILE A 37 -6.87 11.91 11.65
N ASN A 38 -6.98 13.14 12.14
CA ASN A 38 -5.84 13.95 12.55
C ASN A 38 -5.12 13.43 13.81
N GLY A 39 -5.77 12.55 14.57
CA GLY A 39 -5.17 11.84 15.71
C GLY A 39 -4.53 10.49 15.34
N TRP A 40 -4.47 10.16 14.04
CA TRP A 40 -3.90 8.91 13.57
C TRP A 40 -2.42 9.06 13.21
N ARG A 41 -1.70 7.95 13.21
CA ARG A 41 -0.34 7.88 12.66
C ARG A 41 -0.34 8.28 11.20
N PRO A 42 0.67 9.01 10.74
CA PRO A 42 0.77 9.50 9.37
C PRO A 42 0.49 8.42 8.30
N ILE A 43 1.07 7.23 8.42
CA ILE A 43 0.85 6.13 7.46
C ILE A 43 -0.63 5.73 7.33
N PHE A 44 -1.37 5.65 8.43
CA PHE A 44 -2.78 5.24 8.38
C PHE A 44 -3.68 6.37 7.89
N ALA A 45 -3.36 7.61 8.25
CA ALA A 45 -4.08 8.79 7.75
C ALA A 45 -3.89 8.92 6.22
N ALA A 46 -2.66 8.78 5.74
CA ALA A 46 -2.34 8.79 4.31
C ALA A 46 -3.04 7.66 3.55
N ALA A 47 -3.03 6.44 4.09
CA ALA A 47 -3.66 5.28 3.45
C ALA A 47 -5.17 5.47 3.26
N VAL A 48 -5.87 5.96 4.29
CA VAL A 48 -7.32 6.21 4.19
C VAL A 48 -7.62 7.36 3.25
N LEU A 49 -6.85 8.45 3.30
CA LEU A 49 -7.01 9.56 2.38
C LEU A 49 -6.85 9.09 0.93
N TYR A 50 -5.82 8.29 0.65
CA TYR A 50 -5.54 7.76 -0.68
C TYR A 50 -6.67 6.85 -1.18
N GLU A 51 -7.12 5.92 -0.36
CA GLU A 51 -8.22 5.00 -0.70
C GLU A 51 -9.52 5.76 -1.01
N VAL A 52 -9.88 6.73 -0.18
CA VAL A 52 -11.09 7.53 -0.39
C VAL A 52 -10.98 8.42 -1.63
N ALA A 53 -9.79 8.99 -1.89
CA ALA A 53 -9.54 9.78 -3.09
C ALA A 53 -9.68 8.96 -4.36
N LEU A 54 -9.11 7.75 -4.40
CA LEU A 54 -9.25 6.82 -5.52
C LEU A 54 -10.71 6.47 -5.78
N ARG A 55 -11.46 6.06 -4.75
CA ARG A 55 -12.89 5.73 -4.88
C ARG A 55 -13.72 6.91 -5.40
N LYS A 56 -13.48 8.12 -4.90
CA LYS A 56 -14.18 9.33 -5.38
C LYS A 56 -13.84 9.69 -6.82
N ARG A 57 -12.70 9.22 -7.34
CA ARG A 57 -12.30 9.36 -8.73
C ARG A 57 -12.76 8.19 -9.62
N GLY A 58 -13.52 7.24 -9.08
CA GLY A 58 -14.05 6.10 -9.81
C GLY A 58 -13.05 4.96 -10.01
N PHE A 59 -11.97 4.92 -9.23
CA PHE A 59 -11.05 3.79 -9.21
C PHE A 59 -11.50 2.74 -8.19
N GLU A 60 -11.58 1.48 -8.62
CA GLU A 60 -11.69 0.36 -7.73
C GLU A 60 -10.32 -0.03 -7.18
N THR A 61 -10.23 -0.21 -5.87
CA THR A 61 -8.95 -0.53 -5.21
C THR A 61 -8.79 -2.03 -4.93
N THR A 62 -9.88 -2.79 -5.00
CA THR A 62 -9.89 -4.24 -4.72
C THR A 62 -10.94 -4.96 -5.53
N GLY A 63 -10.75 -6.27 -5.71
CA GLY A 63 -11.82 -7.18 -6.14
C GLY A 63 -12.20 -7.17 -7.63
N VAL A 64 -11.48 -6.46 -8.49
CA VAL A 64 -11.84 -6.37 -9.92
C VAL A 64 -11.16 -7.46 -10.74
N ILE A 65 -9.85 -7.59 -10.61
CA ILE A 65 -9.04 -8.47 -11.48
C ILE A 65 -9.16 -9.92 -11.05
N TRP A 66 -8.91 -10.20 -9.77
CA TRP A 66 -8.80 -11.57 -9.26
C TRP A 66 -10.06 -12.42 -9.47
N PRO A 67 -11.29 -11.97 -9.15
CA PRO A 67 -12.51 -12.74 -9.43
C PRO A 67 -12.70 -13.07 -10.91
N THR A 68 -12.26 -12.16 -11.79
CA THR A 68 -12.32 -12.40 -13.24
C THR A 68 -11.31 -13.48 -13.66
N VAL A 69 -10.08 -13.41 -13.16
CA VAL A 69 -9.04 -14.43 -13.41
C VAL A 69 -9.49 -15.80 -12.91
N GLU A 70 -9.99 -15.90 -11.67
CA GLU A 70 -10.53 -17.16 -11.12
C GLU A 70 -11.68 -17.73 -11.94
N LYS A 71 -12.60 -16.87 -12.40
CA LYS A 71 -13.72 -17.30 -13.25
C LYS A 71 -13.23 -17.87 -14.58
N LEU A 72 -12.24 -17.20 -15.19
CA LEU A 72 -11.66 -17.66 -16.46
C LEU A 72 -10.88 -18.97 -16.28
N ALA A 73 -10.07 -19.08 -15.23
CA ALA A 73 -9.32 -20.29 -14.90
C ALA A 73 -10.26 -21.49 -14.69
N ARG A 74 -11.33 -21.31 -13.89
CA ARG A 74 -12.36 -22.34 -13.68
C ARG A 74 -13.05 -22.76 -14.98
N LYS A 75 -13.39 -21.79 -15.85
CA LYS A 75 -14.01 -22.09 -17.16
C LYS A 75 -13.07 -22.88 -18.05
N SER A 76 -11.78 -22.59 -18.00
CA SER A 76 -10.73 -23.26 -18.80
C SER A 76 -10.18 -24.52 -18.12
N LYS A 77 -10.70 -24.91 -16.95
CA LYS A 77 -10.20 -26.04 -16.14
C LYS A 77 -8.71 -25.94 -15.80
N LEU A 78 -8.22 -24.71 -15.62
CA LEU A 78 -6.85 -24.43 -15.20
C LEU A 78 -6.76 -24.44 -13.68
N GLU A 79 -5.71 -25.06 -13.16
CA GLU A 79 -5.36 -24.99 -11.75
C GLU A 79 -4.78 -23.60 -11.43
N VAL A 80 -5.26 -22.98 -10.37
CA VAL A 80 -4.73 -21.72 -9.86
C VAL A 80 -3.88 -22.04 -8.64
N THR A 81 -2.58 -21.78 -8.74
CA THR A 81 -1.62 -21.96 -7.63
C THR A 81 -1.28 -20.59 -7.03
N GLU A 82 -1.51 -20.44 -5.74
CA GLU A 82 -1.09 -19.26 -5.00
C GLU A 82 0.23 -19.54 -4.27
N PRO A 83 1.36 -18.93 -4.69
CA PRO A 83 2.59 -19.05 -3.94
C PRO A 83 2.45 -18.37 -2.58
N THR A 84 2.59 -19.13 -1.51
CA THR A 84 2.45 -18.63 -0.15
C THR A 84 3.79 -18.68 0.58
N VAL A 85 4.09 -17.60 1.31
CA VAL A 85 5.18 -17.56 2.29
C VAL A 85 4.57 -17.53 3.68
N SER A 86 4.73 -18.62 4.40
CA SER A 86 4.24 -18.69 5.78
C SER A 86 5.25 -18.07 6.74
N VAL A 87 4.78 -17.16 7.57
CA VAL A 87 5.54 -16.54 8.65
C VAL A 87 4.88 -16.93 9.97
N LYS A 88 5.59 -17.69 10.80
CA LYS A 88 5.10 -18.05 12.12
C LYS A 88 5.35 -16.89 13.07
N VAL A 89 4.29 -16.19 13.44
CA VAL A 89 4.37 -15.12 14.43
C VAL A 89 4.21 -15.72 15.83
N GLU A 90 5.32 -15.78 16.58
CA GLU A 90 5.25 -16.14 17.97
C GLU A 90 4.65 -15.01 18.79
N LYS A 91 3.75 -15.35 19.75
CA LYS A 91 3.05 -14.38 20.59
C LYS A 91 2.44 -13.21 19.81
N PRO A 92 1.47 -13.44 18.92
CA PRO A 92 0.94 -12.40 18.04
C PRO A 92 0.32 -11.22 18.80
N ARG A 93 -0.23 -11.45 20.00
CA ARG A 93 -0.76 -10.34 20.84
C ARG A 93 0.33 -9.40 21.33
N ASP A 94 1.51 -9.94 21.68
CA ASP A 94 2.65 -9.14 22.12
C ASP A 94 3.21 -8.35 20.93
N ALA A 95 3.34 -8.97 19.75
CA ALA A 95 3.76 -8.30 18.53
C ALA A 95 2.84 -7.11 18.16
N ILE A 96 1.53 -7.29 18.28
CA ILE A 96 0.56 -6.22 18.05
C ILE A 96 0.70 -5.09 19.08
N LYS A 97 0.92 -5.43 20.34
CA LYS A 97 1.12 -4.45 21.43
C LYS A 97 2.41 -3.66 21.23
N GLU A 98 3.49 -4.31 20.85
CA GLU A 98 4.78 -3.69 20.53
C GLU A 98 4.64 -2.75 19.33
N PHE A 99 4.06 -3.21 18.23
CA PHE A 99 3.81 -2.38 17.05
C PHE A 99 2.93 -1.17 17.39
N LYS A 100 1.92 -1.34 18.23
CA LYS A 100 1.05 -0.25 18.67
C LYS A 100 1.81 0.85 19.40
N ASN A 101 2.83 0.50 20.19
CA ASN A 101 3.55 1.45 21.02
C ASN A 101 4.87 1.93 20.41
N ALA A 102 5.38 1.24 19.39
CA ALA A 102 6.62 1.61 18.72
C ALA A 102 6.45 2.89 17.89
N PRO A 103 7.46 3.77 17.84
CA PRO A 103 7.52 4.85 16.86
C PRO A 103 7.61 4.23 15.46
N LEU A 104 7.03 4.92 14.47
CA LEU A 104 7.18 4.57 13.06
C LEU A 104 7.84 5.76 12.35
N ASP A 105 8.78 5.47 11.48
CA ASP A 105 9.36 6.45 10.56
C ASP A 105 8.50 6.50 9.28
N ASP A 106 7.33 7.14 9.40
CA ASP A 106 6.29 7.12 8.38
C ASP A 106 6.07 8.46 7.65
N LEU A 107 6.95 9.45 7.88
CA LEU A 107 6.84 10.75 7.25
C LEU A 107 7.08 10.69 5.73
N ASP A 108 8.05 9.90 5.25
CA ASP A 108 8.31 9.75 3.82
C ASP A 108 7.12 9.07 3.10
N CYS A 109 6.57 8.02 3.69
CA CYS A 109 5.34 7.38 3.19
C CYS A 109 4.19 8.39 3.08
N PHE A 110 3.98 9.20 4.12
CA PHE A 110 2.95 10.23 4.14
C PHE A 110 3.19 11.28 3.05
N ALA A 111 4.41 11.84 2.99
CA ALA A 111 4.78 12.89 2.03
C ALA A 111 4.59 12.43 0.57
N LYS A 112 5.09 11.25 0.23
CA LYS A 112 4.93 10.66 -1.11
C LYS A 112 3.47 10.34 -1.46
N THR A 113 2.66 9.98 -0.46
CA THR A 113 1.22 9.78 -0.68
C THR A 113 0.51 11.10 -0.98
N ILE A 114 0.84 12.18 -0.25
CA ILE A 114 0.33 13.53 -0.54
C ILE A 114 0.75 13.98 -1.93
N GLU A 115 2.03 13.87 -2.28
CA GLU A 115 2.55 14.20 -3.61
C GLU A 115 1.81 13.45 -4.72
N ARG A 116 1.59 12.15 -4.54
CA ARG A 116 0.84 11.33 -5.49
C ARG A 116 -0.61 11.78 -5.65
N LEU A 117 -1.26 12.20 -4.58
CA LEU A 117 -2.63 12.71 -4.63
C LEU A 117 -2.74 14.04 -5.35
N GLU A 118 -1.73 14.89 -5.23
CA GLU A 118 -1.69 16.21 -5.88
C GLU A 118 -1.37 16.12 -7.37
N SER A 119 -0.42 15.26 -7.76
CA SER A 119 0.16 15.24 -9.10
C SER A 119 -0.31 14.09 -9.99
N ASP A 120 -0.75 12.97 -9.41
CA ASP A 120 -0.83 11.71 -10.13
C ASP A 120 -2.26 11.17 -10.34
N LEU A 121 -3.27 11.65 -9.61
CA LEU A 121 -4.64 11.13 -9.74
C LEU A 121 -5.22 11.25 -11.14
N ASP A 122 -4.97 12.36 -11.83
CA ASP A 122 -5.46 12.55 -13.19
C ASP A 122 -4.62 11.74 -14.20
N LEU A 123 -3.32 11.61 -13.95
CA LEU A 123 -2.40 10.78 -14.74
C LEU A 123 -2.69 9.28 -14.62
N MET A 124 -3.27 8.82 -13.51
CA MET A 124 -3.71 7.42 -13.36
C MET A 124 -4.68 7.00 -14.47
N ARG A 125 -5.61 7.87 -14.85
CA ARG A 125 -6.56 7.57 -15.93
C ARG A 125 -5.85 7.51 -17.27
N VAL A 126 -4.91 8.41 -17.51
CA VAL A 126 -4.10 8.42 -18.74
C VAL A 126 -3.28 7.13 -18.83
N ARG A 127 -2.65 6.69 -17.74
CA ARG A 127 -1.93 5.40 -17.68
C ARG A 127 -2.86 4.20 -17.91
N ALA A 128 -4.04 4.21 -17.31
CA ALA A 128 -5.01 3.13 -17.50
C ALA A 128 -5.44 3.01 -18.97
N ASN A 129 -5.66 4.13 -19.63
CA ASN A 129 -6.00 4.14 -21.06
C ASN A 129 -4.81 3.70 -21.93
N ALA A 130 -3.60 4.19 -21.65
CA ALA A 130 -2.39 3.75 -22.35
C ALA A 130 -2.15 2.23 -22.18
N TRP A 131 -2.37 1.70 -20.98
CA TRP A 131 -2.32 0.26 -20.72
C TRP A 131 -3.35 -0.51 -21.55
N ALA A 132 -4.59 -0.03 -21.59
CA ALA A 132 -5.70 -0.70 -22.31
C ALA A 132 -5.46 -0.83 -23.82
N VAL A 133 -4.72 0.11 -24.41
CA VAL A 133 -4.39 0.11 -25.86
C VAL A 133 -2.96 -0.35 -26.15
N GLY A 134 -2.17 -0.73 -25.13
CA GLY A 134 -0.80 -1.19 -25.30
C GLY A 134 0.21 -0.10 -25.63
N ASP A 135 -0.05 1.17 -25.31
CA ASP A 135 0.88 2.29 -25.53
C ASP A 135 2.01 2.28 -24.50
N VAL A 136 3.00 1.43 -24.75
CA VAL A 136 4.18 1.28 -23.88
C VAL A 136 5.04 2.55 -23.85
N ALA A 137 5.06 3.33 -24.94
CA ALA A 137 5.84 4.56 -24.99
C ALA A 137 5.27 5.60 -24.02
N GLN A 138 3.94 5.78 -24.00
CA GLN A 138 3.27 6.67 -23.06
C GLN A 138 3.41 6.18 -21.61
N LEU A 139 3.31 4.87 -21.35
CA LEU A 139 3.48 4.29 -20.00
C LEU A 139 4.87 4.60 -19.41
N ARG A 140 5.93 4.54 -20.22
CA ARG A 140 7.29 4.86 -19.78
C ARG A 140 7.47 6.33 -19.39
N GLN A 141 6.73 7.24 -20.03
CA GLN A 141 6.78 8.69 -19.74
C GLN A 141 5.96 9.08 -18.50
N LEU A 142 5.01 8.26 -18.11
CA LEU A 142 4.07 8.50 -17.02
C LEU A 142 4.41 7.68 -15.77
N ALA A 143 5.68 7.60 -15.38
CA ALA A 143 6.08 6.89 -14.17
C ALA A 143 5.38 7.48 -12.93
N PRO A 144 4.69 6.66 -12.12
CA PRO A 144 3.99 7.14 -10.93
C PRO A 144 4.97 7.51 -9.81
N VAL A 145 4.54 8.41 -8.93
CA VAL A 145 5.22 8.60 -7.64
C VAL A 145 5.15 7.29 -6.85
N ASP A 146 6.30 6.76 -6.46
CA ASP A 146 6.39 5.50 -5.72
C ASP A 146 6.17 5.72 -4.21
N ASN A 147 4.92 5.86 -3.82
CA ASN A 147 4.54 5.87 -2.42
C ASN A 147 4.43 4.46 -1.83
N ALA A 148 4.24 3.44 -2.66
CA ALA A 148 4.05 2.06 -2.19
C ALA A 148 5.32 1.52 -1.53
N SER A 149 6.48 1.65 -2.19
CA SER A 149 7.77 1.23 -1.61
C SER A 149 8.09 1.98 -0.32
N ALA A 150 7.84 3.29 -0.26
CA ALA A 150 8.04 4.07 0.94
C ALA A 150 7.15 3.58 2.10
N CYS A 151 5.88 3.28 1.84
CA CYS A 151 4.97 2.80 2.87
C CYS A 151 5.26 1.35 3.30
N ILE A 152 5.70 0.49 2.40
CA ILE A 152 6.16 -0.87 2.74
C ILE A 152 7.41 -0.79 3.62
N ALA A 153 8.36 0.12 3.30
CA ALA A 153 9.57 0.30 4.09
C ALA A 153 9.28 0.67 5.55
N VAL A 154 8.25 1.48 5.83
CA VAL A 154 7.82 1.78 7.20
C VAL A 154 7.52 0.52 8.00
N VAL A 155 6.78 -0.41 7.39
CA VAL A 155 6.41 -1.67 8.06
C VAL A 155 7.61 -2.59 8.20
N MET A 156 8.41 -2.74 7.13
CA MET A 156 9.59 -3.62 7.14
C MET A 156 10.69 -3.13 8.10
N ASN A 157 10.84 -1.81 8.23
CA ASN A 157 11.81 -1.20 9.14
C ASN A 157 11.30 -1.03 10.57
N ALA A 158 10.02 -1.33 10.84
CA ALA A 158 9.50 -1.30 12.20
C ALA A 158 10.28 -2.26 13.11
N GLN A 159 10.66 -1.80 14.31
CA GLN A 159 11.49 -2.56 15.25
C GLN A 159 10.94 -3.98 15.50
N VAL A 160 9.62 -4.09 15.64
CA VAL A 160 8.94 -5.37 15.83
C VAL A 160 9.15 -6.36 14.67
N MET A 161 9.36 -5.88 13.45
CA MET A 161 9.65 -6.73 12.28
C MET A 161 11.13 -7.15 12.26
N GLN A 162 12.03 -6.21 12.62
CA GLN A 162 13.47 -6.46 12.71
C GLN A 162 13.80 -7.47 13.82
N ASP A 163 13.27 -7.26 15.01
CA ASP A 163 13.51 -8.15 16.19
C ASP A 163 13.04 -9.58 15.96
N ARG A 164 12.08 -9.77 15.04
CA ARG A 164 11.54 -11.10 14.69
C ARG A 164 12.11 -11.68 13.39
N GLY A 165 13.07 -10.99 12.74
CA GLY A 165 13.71 -11.45 11.52
C GLY A 165 12.78 -11.50 10.31
N TYR A 166 11.77 -10.62 10.23
CA TYR A 166 10.81 -10.59 9.11
C TYR A 166 11.20 -9.61 7.99
N THR A 167 12.39 -9.05 8.06
CA THR A 167 12.89 -8.06 7.08
C THR A 167 13.17 -8.64 5.69
N ASP A 168 13.39 -9.94 5.59
CA ASP A 168 13.62 -10.69 4.35
C ASP A 168 12.33 -11.14 3.63
N TRP A 169 11.17 -10.83 4.21
CA TRP A 169 9.87 -11.28 3.66
C TRP A 169 9.65 -10.90 2.19
N PRO A 170 10.02 -9.69 1.70
CA PRO A 170 9.87 -9.34 0.29
C PRO A 170 10.71 -10.25 -0.63
N ALA A 171 11.94 -10.57 -0.23
CA ALA A 171 12.81 -11.47 -0.99
C ALA A 171 12.24 -12.89 -1.02
N ARG A 172 11.86 -13.43 0.13
CA ARG A 172 11.24 -14.77 0.23
C ARG A 172 9.96 -14.89 -0.59
N ARG A 173 9.16 -13.83 -0.64
CA ARG A 173 7.97 -13.79 -1.50
C ARG A 173 8.32 -13.83 -2.98
N ALA A 174 9.34 -13.09 -3.40
CA ALA A 174 9.82 -13.10 -4.78
C ALA A 174 10.36 -14.47 -5.19
N GLU A 175 11.13 -15.11 -4.33
CA GLU A 175 11.65 -16.48 -4.52
C GLU A 175 10.51 -17.51 -4.63
N ALA A 176 9.53 -17.45 -3.73
CA ALA A 176 8.39 -18.36 -3.77
C ALA A 176 7.57 -18.21 -5.05
N TRP A 177 7.42 -16.96 -5.51
CA TRP A 177 6.72 -16.67 -6.75
C TRP A 177 7.49 -17.20 -7.98
N LEU A 178 8.79 -16.98 -8.03
CA LEU A 178 9.66 -17.48 -9.10
C LEU A 178 9.64 -19.02 -9.16
N ALA A 179 9.79 -19.67 -8.02
CA ALA A 179 9.72 -21.12 -7.92
C ALA A 179 8.37 -21.68 -8.41
N ALA A 180 7.26 -21.02 -8.09
CA ALA A 180 5.94 -21.43 -8.59
C ALA A 180 5.82 -21.31 -10.11
N VAL A 181 6.37 -20.24 -10.70
CA VAL A 181 6.43 -20.07 -12.16
C VAL A 181 7.26 -21.15 -12.82
N GLU A 182 8.47 -21.43 -12.31
CA GLU A 182 9.36 -22.47 -12.83
C GLU A 182 8.70 -23.86 -12.77
N GLN A 183 8.01 -24.19 -11.66
CA GLN A 183 7.26 -25.42 -11.54
C GLN A 183 6.11 -25.53 -12.55
N ALA A 184 5.39 -24.40 -12.77
CA ALA A 184 4.30 -24.38 -13.74
C ALA A 184 4.82 -24.59 -15.18
N LEU A 185 5.93 -23.97 -15.53
CA LEU A 185 6.58 -24.15 -16.83
C LEU A 185 7.05 -25.60 -17.03
N ALA A 186 7.66 -26.21 -16.01
CA ALA A 186 8.15 -27.59 -16.09
C ALA A 186 7.04 -28.63 -16.26
N ARG A 187 5.79 -28.36 -15.84
CA ARG A 187 4.63 -29.25 -16.02
C ARG A 187 4.06 -29.23 -17.44
N ASN A 188 4.36 -28.19 -18.21
CA ASN A 188 3.79 -27.95 -19.53
C ASN A 188 4.80 -28.26 -20.68
N VAL A 189 5.94 -28.88 -20.36
CA VAL A 189 6.92 -29.42 -21.29
C VAL A 189 6.85 -30.94 -21.25
#